data_f708235b05302910679115e4eb3110b9
#
_entry.id   f708235b05302910679115e4eb3110b9
#
_cell.length_a   1.000
_cell.length_b   1.000
_cell.length_c   1.000
_cell.angle_alpha   90.00
_cell.angle_beta   90.00
_cell.angle_gamma   90.00
#
_symmetry.space_group_name_H-M   'P 1'
#
loop_
_entity.id
_entity.type
_entity.pdbx_description
1 polymer ?
#
loop_
_entity_poly.entity_id
_entity_poly.type
_entity_poly.pdbx_seq_one_letter_code
_entity_poly.pdbx_strand_id
1 'polypeptide(L)'
;VGSEMCIRDRFVYYDKERPIRYLGLGRCIALATLGEADVVSQDAGFAPVFFSFNRFDAENPKPADDMMTAFPRLRLMLPELVLIQNEQGSFLQVNSLGPVYQGRVDRFVRHAEEAKPRTHRTMAYSLQRDSFDEWQRIMDMGLGRIASRKIEKLVPSRRIELTAEQPFSSKDVLVNLIDGSARGTVFLYRYGDVFFCGCTPELLLRKKGTHVESMCLAGTCPHGETPEEQKALADELLGSEKNRREHEYVVKFMREVFARNCYNVDIPTTPQIKVLKHVQHLHTPAAAQVMEGTTLMGLASQLHPTPALSGTPVGEALMTLREAEGYNRGFFGGAVGYVNADGDGEFSVAIRSGVFDGERGWLYAGCGIVEGSDAAAEFNEIDLKLKTILSAFEAPEDEGDE
;
A
#
# COMPACT_ATOMS: atom_id res chain seq x y z
N VAL A 1 -12.64 22.74 -29.44
CA VAL A 1 -12.77 22.47 -28.02
C VAL A 1 -12.86 20.96 -27.89
N GLY A 2 -11.69 20.34 -27.65
CA GLY A 2 -11.55 18.92 -27.63
C GLY A 2 -12.33 18.33 -26.45
N SER A 3 -13.17 17.34 -26.72
CA SER A 3 -13.59 16.42 -25.69
C SER A 3 -12.32 15.73 -25.17
N GLU A 4 -11.76 16.27 -24.12
CA GLU A 4 -10.77 15.58 -23.31
C GLU A 4 -11.34 14.21 -23.03
N MET A 5 -10.54 13.19 -23.28
CA MET A 5 -10.88 11.83 -22.85
C MET A 5 -11.17 11.91 -21.35
N CYS A 6 -12.45 11.91 -20.97
CA CYS A 6 -12.86 11.88 -19.57
C CYS A 6 -12.50 10.51 -18.98
N ILE A 7 -11.19 10.24 -18.88
CA ILE A 7 -10.67 9.07 -18.17
C ILE A 7 -10.75 9.42 -16.69
N ARG A 8 -11.85 8.98 -16.05
CA ARG A 8 -12.06 9.20 -14.61
C ARG A 8 -11.15 8.30 -13.78
N ASP A 9 -10.99 7.05 -14.22
CA ASP A 9 -10.19 6.06 -13.49
C ASP A 9 -8.75 6.02 -14.01
N ARG A 10 -7.78 6.13 -13.11
CA ARG A 10 -6.35 5.93 -13.38
C ARG A 10 -5.74 5.10 -12.29
N PHE A 11 -4.95 4.11 -12.70
CA PHE A 11 -4.30 3.17 -11.79
C PHE A 11 -2.81 3.16 -12.08
N VAL A 12 -2.00 3.21 -11.04
CA VAL A 12 -0.56 3.03 -11.15
C VAL A 12 -0.12 2.00 -10.12
N TYR A 13 0.70 1.08 -10.57
CA TYR A 13 1.45 0.16 -9.73
C TYR A 13 2.87 0.09 -10.27
N TYR A 14 3.82 0.62 -9.52
CA TYR A 14 5.19 0.83 -9.95
C TYR A 14 6.14 0.26 -8.90
N ASP A 15 6.74 -0.89 -9.18
CA ASP A 15 7.77 -1.48 -8.34
C ASP A 15 9.13 -0.80 -8.61
N LYS A 16 9.79 -0.34 -7.56
CA LYS A 16 11.08 0.35 -7.66
C LYS A 16 12.27 -0.61 -7.76
N GLU A 17 12.11 -1.83 -7.29
CA GLU A 17 13.16 -2.84 -7.18
C GLU A 17 13.12 -3.87 -8.31
N ARG A 18 12.01 -3.90 -9.08
CA ARG A 18 11.78 -4.81 -10.20
C ARG A 18 11.23 -4.06 -11.42
N PRO A 19 11.44 -4.56 -12.63
CA PRO A 19 10.90 -3.92 -13.84
C PRO A 19 9.39 -4.20 -14.01
N ILE A 20 8.59 -3.99 -12.96
CA ILE A 20 7.15 -4.19 -12.97
C ILE A 20 6.47 -2.84 -12.81
N ARG A 21 5.89 -2.35 -13.91
CA ARG A 21 5.22 -1.07 -13.97
C ARG A 21 3.94 -1.19 -14.77
N TYR A 22 2.84 -0.81 -14.15
CA TYR A 22 1.52 -0.80 -14.76
C TYR A 22 0.88 0.57 -14.64
N LEU A 23 0.36 1.08 -15.77
CA LEU A 23 -0.48 2.28 -15.82
C LEU A 23 -1.80 1.90 -16.50
N GLY A 24 -2.88 1.83 -15.73
CA GLY A 24 -4.23 1.60 -16.21
C GLY A 24 -5.00 2.90 -16.41
N LEU A 25 -5.70 3.03 -17.53
CA LEU A 25 -6.50 4.19 -17.88
C LEU A 25 -7.91 3.79 -18.29
N GLY A 26 -8.90 4.49 -17.74
CA GLY A 26 -10.32 4.20 -17.93
C GLY A 26 -10.75 2.93 -17.21
N ARG A 27 -12.02 2.59 -17.34
CA ARG A 27 -12.60 1.38 -16.76
C ARG A 27 -13.46 0.68 -17.80
N CYS A 28 -12.96 -0.44 -18.32
CA CYS A 28 -13.68 -1.30 -19.24
C CYS A 28 -14.72 -2.13 -18.47
N ILE A 29 -14.27 -2.79 -17.39
CA ILE A 29 -15.11 -3.69 -16.59
C ILE A 29 -14.76 -3.55 -15.09
N ALA A 30 -15.73 -3.81 -14.24
CA ALA A 30 -15.56 -3.99 -12.81
C ALA A 30 -16.17 -5.30 -12.38
N LEU A 31 -15.41 -6.11 -11.66
CA LEU A 31 -15.78 -7.45 -11.23
C LEU A 31 -15.76 -7.57 -9.71
N ALA A 32 -16.63 -8.41 -9.16
CA ALA A 32 -16.61 -8.76 -7.75
C ALA A 32 -15.59 -9.88 -7.46
N THR A 33 -15.38 -10.79 -8.40
CA THR A 33 -14.46 -11.94 -8.28
C THR A 33 -13.75 -12.23 -9.60
N LEU A 34 -12.62 -12.97 -9.56
CA LEU A 34 -11.94 -13.44 -10.76
C LEU A 34 -12.72 -14.50 -11.52
N GLY A 35 -13.58 -15.28 -10.87
CA GLY A 35 -14.44 -16.24 -11.57
C GLY A 35 -15.39 -15.59 -12.58
N GLU A 36 -15.69 -14.31 -12.41
CA GLU A 36 -16.42 -13.51 -13.40
C GLU A 36 -15.53 -13.12 -14.61
N ALA A 37 -14.20 -13.24 -14.49
CA ALA A 37 -13.25 -12.93 -15.56
C ALA A 37 -13.22 -14.01 -16.66
N ASP A 38 -13.77 -15.21 -16.42
CA ASP A 38 -13.90 -16.27 -17.43
C ASP A 38 -14.76 -15.83 -18.63
N VAL A 39 -15.52 -14.73 -18.45
CA VAL A 39 -16.31 -14.08 -19.51
C VAL A 39 -15.44 -13.18 -20.41
N VAL A 40 -14.20 -12.88 -20.01
CA VAL A 40 -13.31 -12.02 -20.76
C VAL A 40 -12.58 -12.86 -21.82
N SER A 41 -13.03 -12.76 -23.08
CA SER A 41 -12.38 -13.40 -24.22
C SER A 41 -10.95 -12.87 -24.41
N GLN A 42 -9.98 -13.77 -24.54
CA GLN A 42 -8.59 -13.45 -24.77
C GLN A 42 -8.24 -13.64 -26.24
N ASP A 43 -8.13 -12.54 -26.99
CA ASP A 43 -7.74 -12.60 -28.40
C ASP A 43 -6.25 -12.36 -28.66
N ALA A 44 -5.46 -12.15 -27.63
CA ALA A 44 -4.04 -11.84 -27.77
C ALA A 44 -3.22 -12.40 -26.62
N GLY A 45 -1.97 -12.74 -26.88
CA GLY A 45 -1.01 -13.44 -26.02
C GLY A 45 -0.66 -12.84 -24.65
N PHE A 46 -1.55 -12.07 -24.02
CA PHE A 46 -1.43 -11.52 -22.68
C PHE A 46 -2.70 -11.75 -21.89
N ALA A 47 -2.56 -12.29 -20.68
CA ALA A 47 -3.65 -12.35 -19.73
C ALA A 47 -4.06 -10.93 -19.29
N PRO A 48 -5.37 -10.58 -19.35
CA PRO A 48 -5.86 -9.28 -18.89
C PRO A 48 -5.45 -8.98 -17.46
N VAL A 49 -5.02 -7.72 -17.20
CA VAL A 49 -4.56 -7.25 -15.90
C VAL A 49 -5.65 -6.44 -15.23
N PHE A 50 -6.10 -6.91 -14.07
CA PHE A 50 -7.07 -6.27 -13.22
C PHE A 50 -6.38 -5.58 -12.05
N PHE A 51 -6.75 -4.34 -11.78
CA PHE A 51 -6.30 -3.62 -10.58
C PHE A 51 -7.29 -3.81 -9.43
N SER A 52 -6.77 -3.79 -8.22
CA SER A 52 -7.56 -3.93 -7.00
C SER A 52 -7.08 -2.97 -5.91
N PHE A 53 -8.04 -2.28 -5.30
CA PHE A 53 -7.84 -1.42 -4.14
C PHE A 53 -8.86 -1.81 -3.07
N ASN A 54 -8.42 -2.58 -2.10
CA ASN A 54 -9.28 -3.10 -1.04
C ASN A 54 -9.21 -2.19 0.19
N ARG A 55 -10.33 -2.00 0.87
CA ARG A 55 -10.39 -1.27 2.12
C ARG A 55 -9.74 -2.09 3.24
N PHE A 56 -9.16 -1.40 4.22
CA PHE A 56 -8.58 -2.01 5.41
C PHE A 56 -9.61 -2.84 6.18
N ASP A 57 -10.77 -2.27 6.43
CA ASP A 57 -11.87 -2.90 7.15
C ASP A 57 -13.19 -2.58 6.44
N ALA A 58 -13.61 -3.50 5.57
CA ALA A 58 -14.82 -3.33 4.77
C ALA A 58 -16.12 -3.39 5.60
N GLU A 59 -16.04 -3.98 6.80
CA GLU A 59 -17.15 -4.14 7.74
C GLU A 59 -17.25 -3.02 8.78
N ASN A 60 -16.32 -2.05 8.77
CA ASN A 60 -16.36 -0.93 9.70
C ASN A 60 -17.65 -0.13 9.50
N PRO A 61 -18.53 -0.02 10.54
CA PRO A 61 -19.81 0.66 10.43
C PRO A 61 -19.66 2.19 10.34
N LYS A 62 -18.52 2.76 10.72
CA LYS A 62 -18.27 4.19 10.59
C LYS A 62 -18.24 4.58 9.11
N PRO A 63 -18.84 5.71 8.73
CA PRO A 63 -18.69 6.22 7.37
C PRO A 63 -17.20 6.38 7.06
N ALA A 64 -16.79 6.04 5.85
CA ALA A 64 -15.50 6.46 5.37
C ALA A 64 -15.47 8.00 5.31
N ASP A 65 -14.27 8.57 5.35
CA ASP A 65 -14.06 9.98 5.08
C ASP A 65 -14.69 10.38 3.74
N ASP A 66 -15.14 11.63 3.60
CA ASP A 66 -15.80 12.12 2.39
C ASP A 66 -14.96 11.84 1.13
N MET A 67 -13.64 12.06 1.20
CA MET A 67 -12.74 11.75 0.09
C MET A 67 -12.70 10.25 -0.25
N MET A 68 -12.69 9.37 0.76
CA MET A 68 -12.70 7.92 0.56
C MET A 68 -14.06 7.39 0.08
N THR A 69 -15.16 8.13 0.32
CA THR A 69 -16.50 7.75 -0.19
C THR A 69 -16.66 8.03 -1.66
N ALA A 70 -15.87 8.93 -2.24
CA ALA A 70 -15.88 9.23 -3.67
C ALA A 70 -15.51 8.00 -4.51
N PHE A 71 -14.68 7.09 -3.99
CA PHE A 71 -14.26 5.90 -4.70
C PHE A 71 -15.35 4.83 -4.72
N PRO A 72 -15.63 4.23 -5.89
CA PRO A 72 -16.59 3.14 -5.99
C PRO A 72 -16.15 1.91 -5.16
N ARG A 73 -17.11 1.15 -4.66
CA ARG A 73 -16.86 -0.11 -3.94
C ARG A 73 -16.65 -1.25 -4.92
N LEU A 74 -15.51 -1.26 -5.58
CA LEU A 74 -15.14 -2.27 -6.57
C LEU A 74 -13.97 -3.11 -6.03
N ARG A 75 -13.96 -4.41 -6.38
CA ARG A 75 -12.87 -5.31 -5.99
C ARG A 75 -11.81 -5.41 -7.08
N LEU A 76 -12.23 -5.61 -8.32
CA LEU A 76 -11.35 -5.78 -9.47
C LEU A 76 -11.79 -4.85 -10.59
N MET A 77 -10.86 -4.18 -11.21
CA MET A 77 -11.10 -3.22 -12.29
C MET A 77 -10.19 -3.54 -13.46
N LEU A 78 -10.78 -3.83 -14.61
CA LEU A 78 -10.07 -3.96 -15.87
C LEU A 78 -10.07 -2.59 -16.56
N PRO A 79 -8.92 -1.92 -16.70
CA PRO A 79 -8.85 -0.66 -17.44
C PRO A 79 -9.11 -0.85 -18.94
N GLU A 80 -9.50 0.22 -19.62
CA GLU A 80 -9.62 0.20 -21.08
C GLU A 80 -8.26 0.12 -21.77
N LEU A 81 -7.26 0.82 -21.22
CA LEU A 81 -5.89 0.79 -21.69
C LEU A 81 -4.97 0.47 -20.52
N VAL A 82 -4.03 -0.45 -20.70
CA VAL A 82 -2.98 -0.75 -19.73
C VAL A 82 -1.62 -0.67 -20.40
N LEU A 83 -0.81 0.31 -19.99
CA LEU A 83 0.60 0.31 -20.32
C LEU A 83 1.33 -0.61 -19.33
N ILE A 84 2.01 -1.60 -19.85
CA ILE A 84 2.71 -2.63 -19.11
C ILE A 84 4.18 -2.52 -19.42
N GLN A 85 5.02 -2.43 -18.38
CA GLN A 85 6.45 -2.62 -18.49
C GLN A 85 6.86 -3.74 -17.55
N ASN A 86 7.52 -4.75 -18.08
CA ASN A 86 8.04 -5.90 -17.36
C ASN A 86 9.38 -6.36 -17.94
N GLU A 87 9.90 -7.52 -17.49
CA GLU A 87 11.15 -8.11 -17.97
C GLU A 87 11.16 -8.40 -19.49
N GLN A 88 9.99 -8.58 -20.10
CA GLN A 88 9.84 -8.89 -21.52
C GLN A 88 9.80 -7.65 -22.41
N GLY A 89 9.60 -6.45 -21.80
CA GLY A 89 9.53 -5.18 -22.53
C GLY A 89 8.37 -4.28 -22.13
N SER A 90 7.98 -3.39 -23.04
CA SER A 90 6.86 -2.46 -22.86
C SER A 90 5.73 -2.80 -23.83
N PHE A 91 4.52 -2.91 -23.33
CA PHE A 91 3.33 -3.32 -24.07
C PHE A 91 2.16 -2.40 -23.78
N LEU A 92 1.28 -2.23 -24.76
CA LEU A 92 -0.03 -1.60 -24.59
C LEU A 92 -1.12 -2.66 -24.73
N GLN A 93 -1.80 -2.98 -23.63
CA GLN A 93 -2.99 -3.81 -23.61
C GLN A 93 -4.23 -2.93 -23.82
N VAL A 94 -5.10 -3.34 -24.73
CA VAL A 94 -6.38 -2.66 -25.02
C VAL A 94 -7.51 -3.60 -24.68
N ASN A 95 -8.42 -3.16 -23.83
CA ASN A 95 -9.58 -3.92 -23.39
C ASN A 95 -10.87 -3.20 -23.83
N SER A 96 -11.82 -3.95 -24.38
CA SER A 96 -13.09 -3.41 -24.88
C SER A 96 -14.21 -4.45 -24.76
N LEU A 97 -15.44 -4.00 -24.46
CA LEU A 97 -16.64 -4.83 -24.50
C LEU A 97 -17.28 -4.90 -25.89
N GLY A 98 -16.64 -4.31 -26.88
CA GLY A 98 -17.11 -4.26 -28.26
C GLY A 98 -15.95 -3.95 -29.20
N PRO A 99 -16.20 -3.52 -30.44
CA PRO A 99 -15.16 -3.17 -31.38
C PRO A 99 -14.20 -2.12 -30.79
N VAL A 100 -12.89 -2.34 -30.93
CA VAL A 100 -11.87 -1.39 -30.49
C VAL A 100 -11.94 -0.15 -31.40
N TYR A 101 -12.09 1.03 -30.78
CA TYR A 101 -12.06 2.29 -31.50
C TYR A 101 -10.59 2.71 -31.72
N GLN A 102 -10.03 2.33 -32.86
CA GLN A 102 -8.62 2.51 -33.19
C GLN A 102 -8.12 3.96 -32.99
N GLY A 103 -8.92 4.96 -33.36
CA GLY A 103 -8.54 6.38 -33.18
C GLY A 103 -8.31 6.80 -31.73
N ARG A 104 -8.83 6.05 -30.76
CA ARG A 104 -8.55 6.28 -29.32
C ARG A 104 -7.19 5.71 -28.94
N VAL A 105 -6.87 4.53 -29.46
CA VAL A 105 -5.57 3.89 -29.25
C VAL A 105 -4.46 4.74 -29.88
N ASP A 106 -4.64 5.16 -31.15
CA ASP A 106 -3.67 6.00 -31.86
C ASP A 106 -3.43 7.34 -31.16
N ARG A 107 -4.46 7.92 -30.57
CA ARG A 107 -4.34 9.16 -29.79
C ARG A 107 -3.50 8.92 -28.52
N PHE A 108 -3.74 7.83 -27.84
CA PHE A 108 -2.97 7.47 -26.65
C PHE A 108 -1.49 7.24 -26.98
N VAL A 109 -1.22 6.47 -28.04
CA VAL A 109 0.15 6.19 -28.49
C VAL A 109 0.89 7.49 -28.82
N ARG A 110 0.27 8.39 -29.61
CA ARG A 110 0.85 9.72 -29.91
C ARG A 110 1.16 10.52 -28.63
N HIS A 111 0.24 10.56 -27.67
CA HIS A 111 0.49 11.27 -26.42
C HIS A 111 1.65 10.66 -25.62
N ALA A 112 1.80 9.32 -25.67
CA ALA A 112 2.91 8.65 -25.02
C ALA A 112 4.25 8.95 -25.71
N GLU A 113 4.28 9.00 -27.05
CA GLU A 113 5.46 9.34 -27.85
C GLU A 113 5.87 10.81 -27.70
N GLU A 114 4.88 11.71 -27.57
CA GLU A 114 5.08 13.16 -27.37
C GLU A 114 5.33 13.53 -25.90
N ALA A 115 5.36 12.53 -24.99
CA ALA A 115 5.52 12.78 -23.57
C ALA A 115 6.87 13.45 -23.28
N LYS A 116 6.81 14.58 -22.58
CA LYS A 116 7.99 15.31 -22.14
C LYS A 116 8.65 14.63 -20.94
N PRO A 117 9.95 14.85 -20.73
CA PRO A 117 10.64 14.40 -19.52
C PRO A 117 9.89 14.81 -18.25
N ARG A 118 10.05 14.03 -17.21
CA ARG A 118 9.46 14.32 -15.90
C ARG A 118 10.02 15.64 -15.36
N THR A 119 9.18 16.42 -14.73
CA THR A 119 9.58 17.62 -14.00
C THR A 119 9.08 17.49 -12.57
N HIS A 120 9.97 17.72 -11.63
CA HIS A 120 9.64 17.78 -10.22
C HIS A 120 9.05 19.13 -9.85
N ARG A 121 8.10 19.14 -8.92
CA ARG A 121 7.52 20.38 -8.39
C ARG A 121 7.37 20.23 -6.88
N THR A 122 7.90 21.21 -6.16
CA THR A 122 7.58 21.41 -4.76
C THR A 122 6.19 22.03 -4.65
N MET A 123 5.37 21.48 -3.77
CA MET A 123 4.03 21.96 -3.48
C MET A 123 4.01 22.54 -2.07
N ALA A 124 3.64 23.81 -1.94
CA ALA A 124 3.49 24.44 -0.64
C ALA A 124 2.24 23.87 0.06
N TYR A 125 2.39 23.48 1.31
CA TYR A 125 1.32 22.92 2.13
C TYR A 125 1.45 23.34 3.59
N SER A 126 0.36 23.22 4.31
CA SER A 126 0.30 23.29 5.77
C SER A 126 -0.26 22.00 6.36
N LEU A 127 0.29 21.59 7.50
CA LEU A 127 -0.17 20.43 8.26
C LEU A 127 -1.01 20.91 9.44
N GLN A 128 -2.23 20.43 9.55
CA GLN A 128 -2.98 20.51 10.79
C GLN A 128 -2.61 19.29 11.64
N ARG A 129 -1.74 19.53 12.63
CA ARG A 129 -1.31 18.47 13.54
C ARG A 129 -2.48 17.99 14.39
N ASP A 130 -2.59 16.68 14.52
CA ASP A 130 -3.48 16.04 15.47
C ASP A 130 -3.03 16.27 16.92
N SER A 131 -3.95 16.12 17.86
CA SER A 131 -3.69 16.33 19.29
C SER A 131 -2.97 15.11 19.90
N PHE A 132 -1.88 15.38 20.65
CA PHE A 132 -1.25 14.34 21.47
C PHE A 132 -2.22 13.76 22.51
N ASP A 133 -3.17 14.56 23.03
CA ASP A 133 -4.17 14.10 23.98
C ASP A 133 -5.13 13.08 23.36
N GLU A 134 -5.45 13.22 22.07
CA GLU A 134 -6.24 12.24 21.33
C GLU A 134 -5.46 10.94 21.14
N TRP A 135 -4.19 11.05 20.76
CA TRP A 135 -3.29 9.92 20.69
C TRP A 135 -3.16 9.19 22.03
N GLN A 136 -2.95 9.93 23.12
CA GLN A 136 -2.84 9.35 24.46
C GLN A 136 -4.09 8.54 24.84
N ARG A 137 -5.30 9.04 24.51
CA ARG A 137 -6.56 8.28 24.75
C ARG A 137 -6.61 6.97 23.96
N ILE A 138 -6.15 6.97 22.71
CA ILE A 138 -6.06 5.76 21.89
C ILE A 138 -5.07 4.78 22.49
N MET A 139 -3.91 5.27 22.94
CA MET A 139 -2.88 4.48 23.63
C MET A 139 -3.39 3.87 24.92
N ASP A 140 -4.02 4.66 25.77
CA ASP A 140 -4.56 4.20 27.07
C ASP A 140 -5.61 3.09 26.86
N MET A 141 -6.49 3.24 25.87
CA MET A 141 -7.47 2.21 25.52
C MET A 141 -6.78 0.95 25.02
N GLY A 142 -5.82 1.05 24.10
CA GLY A 142 -5.09 -0.08 23.56
C GLY A 142 -4.29 -0.83 24.62
N LEU A 143 -3.50 -0.12 25.42
CA LEU A 143 -2.71 -0.70 26.51
C LEU A 143 -3.59 -1.31 27.60
N GLY A 144 -4.76 -0.71 27.89
CA GLY A 144 -5.74 -1.28 28.81
C GLY A 144 -6.33 -2.61 28.31
N ARG A 145 -6.56 -2.74 26.99
CA ARG A 145 -6.99 -4.02 26.38
C ARG A 145 -5.88 -5.06 26.40
N ILE A 146 -4.62 -4.65 26.22
CA ILE A 146 -3.45 -5.53 26.32
C ILE A 146 -3.27 -5.99 27.76
N ALA A 147 -3.30 -5.09 28.75
CA ALA A 147 -3.16 -5.43 30.17
C ALA A 147 -4.26 -6.39 30.65
N SER A 148 -5.48 -6.27 30.12
CA SER A 148 -6.59 -7.19 30.39
C SER A 148 -6.53 -8.50 29.59
N ARG A 149 -5.48 -8.72 28.78
CA ARG A 149 -5.27 -9.90 27.93
C ARG A 149 -6.39 -10.16 26.90
N LYS A 150 -7.14 -9.14 26.53
CA LYS A 150 -8.13 -9.24 25.43
C LYS A 150 -7.47 -9.25 24.09
N ILE A 151 -6.37 -8.50 23.94
CA ILE A 151 -5.48 -8.47 22.79
C ILE A 151 -4.03 -8.56 23.26
N GLU A 152 -3.13 -8.94 22.38
CA GLU A 152 -1.69 -9.03 22.66
C GLU A 152 -0.92 -7.92 21.94
N LYS A 153 -1.48 -7.41 20.84
CA LYS A 153 -0.95 -6.33 20.01
C LYS A 153 -2.11 -5.51 19.45
N LEU A 154 -1.91 -4.21 19.30
CA LEU A 154 -2.78 -3.32 18.54
C LEU A 154 -1.94 -2.46 17.59
N VAL A 155 -2.49 -2.04 16.46
CA VAL A 155 -1.80 -1.12 15.54
C VAL A 155 -2.70 0.09 15.27
N PRO A 156 -2.77 1.04 16.22
CA PRO A 156 -3.49 2.27 16.02
C PRO A 156 -2.82 3.17 14.98
N SER A 157 -3.60 4.06 14.39
CA SER A 157 -3.12 5.01 13.40
C SER A 157 -3.50 6.44 13.74
N ARG A 158 -2.74 7.39 13.18
CA ARG A 158 -3.02 8.81 13.18
C ARG A 158 -3.39 9.25 11.77
N ARG A 159 -4.31 10.20 11.69
CA ARG A 159 -4.73 10.85 10.46
C ARG A 159 -4.43 12.34 10.56
N ILE A 160 -3.66 12.86 9.63
CA ILE A 160 -3.20 14.25 9.63
C ILE A 160 -3.79 14.96 8.42
N GLU A 161 -4.42 16.11 8.65
CA GLU A 161 -4.94 16.96 7.57
C GLU A 161 -3.82 17.76 6.92
N LEU A 162 -3.85 17.77 5.59
CA LEU A 162 -2.96 18.51 4.72
C LEU A 162 -3.79 19.50 3.91
N THR A 163 -3.38 20.76 3.89
CA THR A 163 -4.01 21.80 3.08
C THR A 163 -2.96 22.50 2.23
N ALA A 164 -3.25 22.71 0.96
CA ALA A 164 -2.38 23.43 0.03
C ALA A 164 -3.06 24.71 -0.47
N GLU A 165 -2.27 25.63 -1.01
CA GLU A 165 -2.79 26.87 -1.64
C GLU A 165 -3.37 26.62 -3.05
N GLN A 166 -3.04 25.50 -3.65
CA GLN A 166 -3.52 25.08 -4.97
C GLN A 166 -3.89 23.59 -4.93
N PRO A 167 -4.80 23.15 -5.80
CA PRO A 167 -5.17 21.73 -5.86
C PRO A 167 -3.96 20.81 -6.04
N PHE A 168 -3.92 19.73 -5.26
CA PHE A 168 -2.90 18.71 -5.38
C PHE A 168 -2.91 18.06 -6.76
N SER A 169 -1.75 18.05 -7.42
CA SER A 169 -1.57 17.40 -8.71
C SER A 169 -1.19 15.92 -8.52
N SER A 170 -2.08 15.00 -8.87
CA SER A 170 -1.77 13.57 -8.81
C SER A 170 -0.57 13.17 -9.67
N LYS A 171 -0.27 13.93 -10.74
CA LYS A 171 0.91 13.73 -11.58
C LYS A 171 2.18 14.11 -10.84
N ASP A 172 2.21 15.30 -10.23
CA ASP A 172 3.42 15.81 -9.59
C ASP A 172 3.73 15.00 -8.31
N VAL A 173 2.70 14.65 -7.51
CA VAL A 173 2.82 13.73 -6.36
C VAL A 173 3.38 12.38 -6.80
N LEU A 174 2.86 11.80 -7.89
CA LEU A 174 3.32 10.51 -8.40
C LEU A 174 4.77 10.56 -8.87
N VAL A 175 5.16 11.60 -9.61
CA VAL A 175 6.55 11.79 -10.10
C VAL A 175 7.51 11.91 -8.93
N ASN A 176 7.19 12.76 -7.94
CA ASN A 176 8.02 12.94 -6.75
C ASN A 176 8.14 11.63 -5.94
N LEU A 177 7.06 10.85 -5.79
CA LEU A 177 7.12 9.54 -5.12
C LEU A 177 8.00 8.55 -5.88
N ILE A 178 7.90 8.50 -7.21
CA ILE A 178 8.70 7.59 -8.04
C ILE A 178 10.18 7.95 -7.93
N ASP A 179 10.54 9.20 -8.04
CA ASP A 179 11.94 9.61 -8.12
C ASP A 179 12.55 9.88 -6.72
N GLY A 180 11.74 10.31 -5.75
CA GLY A 180 12.17 10.54 -4.36
C GLY A 180 12.30 9.29 -3.49
N SER A 181 11.87 8.12 -3.96
CA SER A 181 11.93 6.85 -3.23
C SER A 181 12.90 5.87 -3.89
N ALA A 182 13.89 5.37 -3.15
CA ALA A 182 14.85 4.39 -3.67
C ALA A 182 14.25 2.97 -3.79
N ARG A 183 13.31 2.61 -2.89
CA ARG A 183 12.74 1.26 -2.75
C ARG A 183 11.24 1.30 -2.51
N GLY A 184 10.60 0.15 -2.69
CA GLY A 184 9.18 -0.05 -2.42
C GLY A 184 8.31 0.03 -3.67
N THR A 185 7.02 -0.01 -3.47
CA THR A 185 6.01 0.01 -4.54
C THR A 185 5.23 1.32 -4.47
N VAL A 186 5.30 2.12 -5.52
CA VAL A 186 4.47 3.32 -5.69
C VAL A 186 3.15 2.90 -6.31
N PHE A 187 2.06 3.33 -5.69
CA PHE A 187 0.71 3.07 -6.18
C PHE A 187 -0.13 4.34 -6.23
N LEU A 188 -1.07 4.38 -7.15
CA LEU A 188 -2.06 5.44 -7.27
C LEU A 188 -3.38 4.89 -7.79
N TYR A 189 -4.48 5.29 -7.16
CA TYR A 189 -5.82 5.20 -7.71
C TYR A 189 -6.44 6.59 -7.76
N ARG A 190 -6.76 7.08 -8.95
CA ARG A 190 -7.49 8.33 -9.15
C ARG A 190 -8.87 8.04 -9.72
N TYR A 191 -9.89 8.65 -9.13
CA TYR A 191 -11.27 8.62 -9.58
C TYR A 191 -11.82 10.06 -9.64
N GLY A 192 -12.02 10.57 -10.85
CA GLY A 192 -12.33 12.00 -11.04
C GLY A 192 -11.19 12.88 -10.53
N ASP A 193 -11.49 13.76 -9.60
CA ASP A 193 -10.50 14.68 -8.99
C ASP A 193 -9.87 14.12 -7.72
N VAL A 194 -10.50 13.14 -7.07
CA VAL A 194 -9.96 12.48 -5.88
C VAL A 194 -8.93 11.44 -6.25
N PHE A 195 -7.82 11.39 -5.53
CA PHE A 195 -6.84 10.33 -5.69
C PHE A 195 -6.26 9.85 -4.36
N PHE A 196 -5.96 8.56 -4.31
CA PHE A 196 -5.28 7.88 -3.21
C PHE A 196 -3.95 7.34 -3.73
N CYS A 197 -2.85 7.65 -3.05
CA CYS A 197 -1.52 7.23 -3.48
C CYS A 197 -0.56 7.03 -2.31
N GLY A 198 0.55 6.38 -2.58
CA GLY A 198 1.60 6.16 -1.60
C GLY A 198 2.80 5.41 -2.18
N CYS A 199 3.82 5.22 -1.32
CA CYS A 199 5.00 4.40 -1.60
C CYS A 199 5.21 3.41 -0.45
N THR A 200 4.82 2.17 -0.65
CA THR A 200 4.83 1.13 0.39
C THR A 200 6.07 0.23 0.31
N PRO A 201 6.70 -0.08 1.46
CA PRO A 201 7.78 -1.07 1.50
C PRO A 201 7.29 -2.50 1.73
N GLU A 202 5.97 -2.72 1.90
CA GLU A 202 5.41 -3.96 2.42
C GLU A 202 4.65 -4.73 1.35
N LEU A 203 5.19 -5.89 0.98
CA LEU A 203 4.53 -6.87 0.14
C LEU A 203 3.57 -7.70 0.99
N LEU A 204 2.27 -7.66 0.69
CA LEU A 204 1.30 -8.54 1.31
C LEU A 204 1.41 -9.95 0.76
N LEU A 205 1.38 -10.10 -0.56
CA LEU A 205 1.44 -11.40 -1.24
C LEU A 205 1.75 -11.22 -2.72
N ARG A 206 2.64 -12.05 -3.25
CA ARG A 206 2.89 -12.24 -4.69
C ARG A 206 2.68 -13.70 -5.04
N LYS A 207 2.11 -13.97 -6.19
CA LYS A 207 1.97 -15.33 -6.73
C LYS A 207 2.40 -15.35 -8.19
N LYS A 208 3.20 -16.36 -8.54
CA LYS A 208 3.58 -16.69 -9.93
C LYS A 208 3.53 -18.21 -10.09
N GLY A 209 2.59 -18.70 -10.88
CA GLY A 209 2.30 -20.12 -10.95
C GLY A 209 1.88 -20.68 -9.58
N THR A 210 2.60 -21.66 -9.08
CA THR A 210 2.38 -22.20 -7.71
C THR A 210 3.19 -21.48 -6.63
N HIS A 211 4.22 -20.73 -7.00
CA HIS A 211 5.10 -20.05 -6.05
C HIS A 211 4.44 -18.79 -5.48
N VAL A 212 4.53 -18.64 -4.17
CA VAL A 212 4.08 -17.43 -3.45
C VAL A 212 5.19 -16.85 -2.58
N GLU A 213 5.20 -15.54 -2.50
CA GLU A 213 6.10 -14.76 -1.66
C GLU A 213 5.30 -13.74 -0.84
N SER A 214 5.74 -13.50 0.37
CA SER A 214 5.24 -12.49 1.29
C SER A 214 6.38 -12.00 2.18
N MET A 215 6.09 -11.07 3.09
CA MET A 215 7.02 -10.66 4.13
C MET A 215 6.30 -10.30 5.42
N CYS A 216 7.01 -10.49 6.53
CA CYS A 216 6.63 -9.95 7.82
C CYS A 216 7.47 -8.70 8.08
N LEU A 217 6.81 -7.58 8.36
CA LEU A 217 7.46 -6.30 8.61
C LEU A 217 6.85 -5.68 9.87
N ALA A 218 7.58 -5.66 10.98
CA ALA A 218 7.14 -5.05 12.24
C ALA A 218 8.34 -4.83 13.16
N GLY A 219 8.21 -3.91 14.13
CA GLY A 219 9.35 -3.39 14.88
C GLY A 219 10.11 -2.35 14.07
N THR A 220 10.40 -1.18 14.67
CA THR A 220 10.92 -0.01 13.96
C THR A 220 11.95 0.71 14.79
N CYS A 221 12.98 1.24 14.13
CA CYS A 221 13.86 2.28 14.68
C CYS A 221 14.16 3.34 13.60
N PRO A 222 14.69 4.52 13.97
CA PRO A 222 15.17 5.50 13.01
C PRO A 222 16.22 4.94 12.06
N HIS A 223 16.40 5.58 10.90
CA HIS A 223 17.43 5.19 9.93
C HIS A 223 18.85 5.42 10.48
N GLY A 224 19.08 6.50 11.22
CA GLY A 224 20.42 7.01 11.58
C GLY A 224 20.96 7.98 10.52
N GLU A 225 21.82 8.89 10.94
CA GLU A 225 22.40 9.93 10.05
C GLU A 225 23.75 9.47 9.46
N THR A 226 24.44 8.56 10.14
CA THR A 226 25.71 7.99 9.70
C THR A 226 25.63 6.46 9.59
N PRO A 227 26.51 5.80 8.81
CA PRO A 227 26.57 4.34 8.73
C PRO A 227 26.77 3.66 10.09
N GLU A 228 27.57 4.28 10.98
CA GLU A 228 27.84 3.78 12.32
C GLU A 228 26.58 3.85 13.21
N GLU A 229 25.88 4.99 13.19
CA GLU A 229 24.61 5.15 13.90
C GLU A 229 23.53 4.23 13.35
N GLN A 230 23.42 4.12 12.02
CA GLN A 230 22.51 3.19 11.37
C GLN A 230 22.73 1.76 11.86
N LYS A 231 23.99 1.32 11.93
CA LYS A 231 24.34 0.00 12.42
C LYS A 231 24.01 -0.17 13.89
N ALA A 232 24.33 0.81 14.74
CA ALA A 232 24.05 0.75 16.17
C ALA A 232 22.55 0.64 16.45
N LEU A 233 21.71 1.44 15.76
CA LEU A 233 20.25 1.37 15.83
C LEU A 233 19.70 0.03 15.32
N ALA A 234 20.29 -0.54 14.27
CA ALA A 234 19.94 -1.86 13.76
C ALA A 234 20.25 -2.98 14.77
N ASP A 235 21.43 -2.93 15.40
CA ASP A 235 21.85 -3.91 16.42
C ASP A 235 20.95 -3.80 17.68
N GLU A 236 20.58 -2.59 18.09
CA GLU A 236 19.64 -2.35 19.18
C GLU A 236 18.24 -2.90 18.84
N LEU A 237 17.73 -2.64 17.63
CA LEU A 237 16.45 -3.14 17.15
C LEU A 237 16.41 -4.67 17.17
N LEU A 238 17.45 -5.35 16.70
CA LEU A 238 17.59 -6.81 16.73
C LEU A 238 17.64 -7.36 18.17
N GLY A 239 18.22 -6.59 19.12
CA GLY A 239 18.31 -6.96 20.53
C GLY A 239 17.05 -6.65 21.33
N SER A 240 16.15 -5.81 20.84
CA SER A 240 14.96 -5.34 21.56
C SER A 240 13.92 -6.44 21.75
N GLU A 241 13.68 -6.89 22.98
CA GLU A 241 12.65 -7.87 23.30
C GLU A 241 11.24 -7.40 22.91
N LYS A 242 10.92 -6.10 23.12
CA LYS A 242 9.65 -5.48 22.73
C LYS A 242 9.43 -5.62 21.22
N ASN A 243 10.38 -5.16 20.41
CA ASN A 243 10.26 -5.17 18.95
C ASN A 243 10.24 -6.61 18.38
N ARG A 244 11.03 -7.50 18.95
CA ARG A 244 11.02 -8.93 18.57
C ARG A 244 9.68 -9.59 18.86
N ARG A 245 9.08 -9.31 20.02
CA ARG A 245 7.74 -9.81 20.38
C ARG A 245 6.69 -9.27 19.42
N GLU A 246 6.75 -7.98 19.10
CA GLU A 246 5.86 -7.36 18.12
C GLU A 246 5.96 -8.05 16.74
N HIS A 247 7.19 -8.33 16.30
CA HIS A 247 7.46 -8.99 15.03
C HIS A 247 6.99 -10.45 15.02
N GLU A 248 7.20 -11.16 16.13
CA GLU A 248 6.83 -12.57 16.25
C GLU A 248 5.32 -12.82 16.06
N TYR A 249 4.46 -11.92 16.50
CA TYR A 249 3.02 -12.03 16.24
C TYR A 249 2.70 -12.07 14.74
N VAL A 250 3.41 -11.27 13.95
CA VAL A 250 3.23 -11.25 12.49
C VAL A 250 3.77 -12.54 11.85
N VAL A 251 4.95 -13.00 12.27
CA VAL A 251 5.56 -14.23 11.76
C VAL A 251 4.69 -15.46 12.10
N LYS A 252 4.19 -15.55 13.34
CA LYS A 252 3.30 -16.64 13.76
C LYS A 252 2.02 -16.69 12.91
N PHE A 253 1.36 -15.55 12.73
CA PHE A 253 0.17 -15.45 11.88
C PHE A 253 0.47 -15.89 10.44
N MET A 254 1.57 -15.42 9.85
CA MET A 254 1.98 -15.81 8.50
C MET A 254 2.18 -17.33 8.39
N ARG A 255 2.88 -17.94 9.36
CA ARG A 255 3.08 -19.39 9.42
C ARG A 255 1.76 -20.16 9.49
N GLU A 256 0.82 -19.70 10.31
CA GLU A 256 -0.51 -20.32 10.46
C GLU A 256 -1.32 -20.28 9.17
N VAL A 257 -1.31 -19.14 8.45
CA VAL A 257 -2.03 -19.01 7.17
C VAL A 257 -1.35 -19.86 6.10
N PHE A 258 -0.01 -19.82 5.99
CA PHE A 258 0.72 -20.61 5.00
C PHE A 258 0.59 -22.11 5.25
N ALA A 259 0.64 -22.56 6.49
CA ALA A 259 0.47 -23.99 6.84
C ALA A 259 -0.88 -24.57 6.39
N ARG A 260 -1.92 -23.75 6.31
CA ARG A 260 -3.27 -24.19 5.87
C ARG A 260 -3.46 -24.19 4.35
N ASN A 261 -2.66 -23.41 3.62
CA ASN A 261 -2.90 -23.13 2.20
C ASN A 261 -1.72 -23.51 1.29
N CYS A 262 -0.56 -23.81 1.89
CA CYS A 262 0.69 -23.97 1.16
C CYS A 262 1.48 -25.18 1.66
N TYR A 263 2.42 -25.61 0.85
CA TYR A 263 3.47 -26.61 1.19
C TYR A 263 4.85 -26.04 0.86
N ASN A 264 5.92 -26.70 1.29
CA ASN A 264 7.31 -26.21 1.17
C ASN A 264 7.47 -24.79 1.72
N VAL A 265 6.88 -24.56 2.92
CA VAL A 265 6.89 -23.25 3.58
C VAL A 265 8.29 -22.94 4.09
N ASP A 266 8.87 -21.84 3.59
CA ASP A 266 10.15 -21.28 4.04
C ASP A 266 9.94 -19.92 4.66
N ILE A 267 10.05 -19.86 5.99
CA ILE A 267 9.97 -18.64 6.80
C ILE A 267 11.06 -18.72 7.85
N PRO A 268 12.17 -17.99 7.71
CA PRO A 268 13.28 -17.98 8.67
C PRO A 268 12.81 -17.69 10.11
N THR A 269 13.53 -18.23 11.09
CA THR A 269 13.25 -18.00 12.51
C THR A 269 13.85 -16.70 13.02
N THR A 270 14.91 -16.22 12.38
CA THR A 270 15.63 -15.01 12.77
C THR A 270 15.29 -13.88 11.80
N PRO A 271 14.78 -12.74 12.30
CA PRO A 271 14.54 -11.58 11.45
C PRO A 271 15.86 -10.95 10.97
N GLN A 272 15.77 -10.26 9.85
CA GLN A 272 16.82 -9.40 9.28
C GLN A 272 16.39 -7.93 9.42
N ILE A 273 17.31 -7.01 9.15
CA ILE A 273 16.99 -5.58 9.04
C ILE A 273 16.64 -5.22 7.60
N LYS A 274 15.50 -4.56 7.42
CA LYS A 274 15.13 -3.88 6.17
C LYS A 274 15.33 -2.39 6.36
N VAL A 275 16.31 -1.84 5.65
CA VAL A 275 16.64 -0.40 5.68
C VAL A 275 15.77 0.34 4.67
N LEU A 276 15.10 1.41 5.11
CA LEU A 276 14.34 2.36 4.30
C LEU A 276 14.91 3.77 4.47
N LYS A 277 14.45 4.75 3.69
CA LYS A 277 14.98 6.12 3.69
C LYS A 277 14.95 6.81 5.07
N HIS A 278 13.93 6.58 5.89
CA HIS A 278 13.74 7.28 7.17
C HIS A 278 13.73 6.35 8.39
N VAL A 279 13.54 5.06 8.18
CA VAL A 279 13.40 4.06 9.26
C VAL A 279 14.04 2.75 8.87
N GLN A 280 14.30 1.91 9.87
CA GLN A 280 14.68 0.50 9.72
C GLN A 280 13.61 -0.38 10.38
N HIS A 281 13.38 -1.56 9.83
CA HIS A 281 12.41 -2.52 10.34
C HIS A 281 13.00 -3.91 10.54
N LEU A 282 12.46 -4.68 11.50
CA LEU A 282 12.63 -6.12 11.48
C LEU A 282 11.83 -6.70 10.30
N HIS A 283 12.46 -7.58 9.58
CA HIS A 283 11.96 -8.19 8.35
C HIS A 283 12.21 -9.69 8.33
N THR A 284 11.18 -10.47 8.07
CA THR A 284 11.28 -11.91 7.79
C THR A 284 10.61 -12.20 6.45
N PRO A 285 11.36 -12.68 5.45
CA PRO A 285 10.76 -13.12 4.18
C PRO A 285 9.94 -14.40 4.42
N ALA A 286 8.92 -14.59 3.59
CA ALA A 286 8.10 -15.78 3.58
C ALA A 286 7.91 -16.26 2.14
N ALA A 287 8.21 -17.53 1.87
CA ALA A 287 8.01 -18.15 0.58
C ALA A 287 7.37 -19.54 0.74
N ALA A 288 6.57 -19.94 -0.24
CA ALA A 288 5.93 -21.26 -0.24
C ALA A 288 5.42 -21.62 -1.64
N GLN A 289 4.82 -22.81 -1.74
CA GLN A 289 4.05 -23.21 -2.91
C GLN A 289 2.58 -23.42 -2.50
N VAL A 290 1.64 -22.84 -3.27
CA VAL A 290 0.23 -22.98 -2.96
C VAL A 290 -0.30 -24.39 -3.25
N MET A 291 -1.19 -24.88 -2.40
CA MET A 291 -1.95 -26.09 -2.64
C MET A 291 -2.92 -25.89 -3.82
N GLU A 292 -3.33 -26.98 -4.45
CA GLU A 292 -4.34 -26.97 -5.53
C GLU A 292 -5.62 -26.26 -5.05
N GLY A 293 -6.17 -25.40 -5.92
CA GLY A 293 -7.36 -24.61 -5.60
C GLY A 293 -7.10 -23.33 -4.81
N THR A 294 -5.88 -23.10 -4.31
CA THR A 294 -5.54 -21.85 -3.60
C THR A 294 -5.27 -20.74 -4.63
N THR A 295 -6.07 -19.68 -4.58
CA THR A 295 -5.92 -18.51 -5.45
C THR A 295 -5.18 -17.37 -4.76
N LEU A 296 -4.59 -16.45 -5.54
CA LEU A 296 -3.97 -15.23 -5.02
C LEU A 296 -4.96 -14.42 -4.16
N MET A 297 -6.17 -14.20 -4.67
CA MET A 297 -7.22 -13.43 -3.98
C MET A 297 -7.67 -14.13 -2.68
N GLY A 298 -7.85 -15.46 -2.73
CA GLY A 298 -8.26 -16.26 -1.57
C GLY A 298 -7.21 -16.23 -0.46
N LEU A 299 -5.92 -16.35 -0.81
CA LEU A 299 -4.83 -16.29 0.16
C LEU A 299 -4.63 -14.86 0.68
N ALA A 300 -4.69 -13.84 -0.18
CA ALA A 300 -4.62 -12.44 0.22
C ALA A 300 -5.74 -12.06 1.22
N SER A 301 -6.97 -12.57 1.02
CA SER A 301 -8.09 -12.30 1.92
C SER A 301 -7.92 -12.96 3.31
N GLN A 302 -7.18 -14.06 3.40
CA GLN A 302 -6.85 -14.70 4.68
C GLN A 302 -5.68 -14.01 5.40
N LEU A 303 -4.79 -13.38 4.65
CA LEU A 303 -3.69 -12.59 5.20
C LEU A 303 -4.11 -11.17 5.62
N HIS A 304 -5.14 -10.62 5.00
CA HIS A 304 -5.53 -9.22 5.23
C HIS A 304 -6.72 -9.08 6.18
N PRO A 305 -6.60 -8.15 7.18
CA PRO A 305 -5.41 -7.41 7.56
C PRO A 305 -4.45 -8.24 8.42
N THR A 306 -3.15 -8.10 8.18
CA THR A 306 -2.13 -8.77 9.02
C THR A 306 -2.07 -8.18 10.43
N PRO A 307 -1.47 -8.87 11.42
CA PRO A 307 -1.18 -8.30 12.73
C PRO A 307 -0.20 -7.11 12.69
N ALA A 308 0.51 -6.89 11.58
CA ALA A 308 1.33 -5.70 11.37
C ALA A 308 0.50 -4.43 11.16
N LEU A 309 -0.81 -4.58 10.85
CA LEU A 309 -1.73 -3.48 10.52
C LEU A 309 -2.91 -3.37 11.46
N SER A 310 -3.34 -4.49 12.04
CA SER A 310 -4.50 -4.54 12.94
C SER A 310 -4.08 -4.82 14.38
N GLY A 311 -3.44 -5.93 14.61
CA GLY A 311 -3.06 -6.46 15.93
C GLY A 311 -3.39 -7.94 16.09
N THR A 312 -3.32 -8.44 17.31
CA THR A 312 -3.52 -9.86 17.62
C THR A 312 -4.36 -10.03 18.89
N PRO A 313 -5.39 -10.90 18.90
CA PRO A 313 -6.03 -11.54 17.75
C PRO A 313 -6.68 -10.54 16.81
N VAL A 314 -6.67 -10.81 15.49
CA VAL A 314 -7.09 -9.83 14.46
C VAL A 314 -8.51 -9.31 14.68
N GLY A 315 -9.48 -10.20 14.98
CA GLY A 315 -10.88 -9.81 15.17
C GLY A 315 -11.08 -8.84 16.36
N GLU A 316 -10.48 -9.15 17.50
CA GLU A 316 -10.55 -8.31 18.72
C GLU A 316 -9.81 -6.97 18.52
N ALA A 317 -8.68 -7.02 17.80
CA ALA A 317 -7.92 -5.82 17.46
C ALA A 317 -8.73 -4.88 16.54
N LEU A 318 -9.41 -5.40 15.52
CA LEU A 318 -10.28 -4.61 14.64
C LEU A 318 -11.44 -3.97 15.41
N MET A 319 -12.10 -4.71 16.32
CA MET A 319 -13.14 -4.14 17.19
C MET A 319 -12.58 -3.00 18.04
N THR A 320 -11.39 -3.19 18.64
CA THR A 320 -10.74 -2.16 19.44
C THR A 320 -10.38 -0.93 18.60
N LEU A 321 -9.86 -1.10 17.37
CA LEU A 321 -9.57 0.01 16.48
C LEU A 321 -10.84 0.78 16.05
N ARG A 322 -11.94 0.07 15.78
CA ARG A 322 -13.24 0.70 15.51
C ARG A 322 -13.73 1.57 16.67
N GLU A 323 -13.44 1.20 17.92
CA GLU A 323 -13.77 2.00 19.10
C GLU A 323 -12.81 3.18 19.28
N ALA A 324 -11.49 2.92 19.15
CA ALA A 324 -10.43 3.87 19.49
C ALA A 324 -10.25 4.99 18.46
N GLU A 325 -10.28 4.65 17.15
CA GLU A 325 -10.08 5.60 16.07
C GLU A 325 -11.36 6.36 15.75
N GLY A 326 -11.28 7.69 15.65
CA GLY A 326 -12.41 8.57 15.34
C GLY A 326 -12.87 8.52 13.88
N TYR A 327 -12.23 7.70 13.02
CA TYR A 327 -12.44 7.65 11.57
C TYR A 327 -12.40 6.22 11.02
N ASN A 328 -12.79 6.07 9.75
CA ASN A 328 -12.61 4.85 8.99
C ASN A 328 -11.38 5.02 8.09
N ARG A 329 -10.44 4.09 8.17
CA ARG A 329 -9.17 4.14 7.41
C ARG A 329 -9.33 4.12 5.88
N GLY A 330 -10.49 3.70 5.37
CA GLY A 330 -10.68 3.54 3.94
C GLY A 330 -9.69 2.57 3.31
N PHE A 331 -8.89 3.04 2.35
CA PHE A 331 -7.84 2.24 1.70
C PHE A 331 -6.54 2.18 2.50
N PHE A 332 -6.31 3.09 3.46
CA PHE A 332 -5.09 3.05 4.27
C PHE A 332 -5.00 1.74 5.07
N GLY A 333 -3.88 1.05 4.92
CA GLY A 333 -3.67 -0.30 5.48
C GLY A 333 -4.38 -1.41 4.70
N GLY A 334 -5.13 -1.08 3.64
CA GLY A 334 -5.77 -2.03 2.76
C GLY A 334 -4.80 -2.73 1.81
N ALA A 335 -5.29 -3.68 1.01
CA ALA A 335 -4.49 -4.37 0.01
C ALA A 335 -4.67 -3.69 -1.36
N VAL A 336 -3.56 -3.27 -1.97
CA VAL A 336 -3.53 -2.66 -3.30
C VAL A 336 -2.63 -3.44 -4.23
N GLY A 337 -3.06 -3.62 -5.47
CA GLY A 337 -2.26 -4.41 -6.40
C GLY A 337 -2.97 -4.75 -7.69
N TYR A 338 -2.53 -5.84 -8.29
CA TYR A 338 -3.05 -6.34 -9.54
C TYR A 338 -3.09 -7.88 -9.55
N VAL A 339 -3.95 -8.41 -10.39
CA VAL A 339 -4.04 -9.82 -10.71
C VAL A 339 -4.34 -9.97 -12.19
N ASN A 340 -3.72 -10.93 -12.85
CA ASN A 340 -4.03 -11.26 -14.24
C ASN A 340 -5.07 -12.40 -14.32
N ALA A 341 -5.59 -12.66 -15.51
CA ALA A 341 -6.58 -13.72 -15.71
C ALA A 341 -6.04 -15.14 -15.45
N ASP A 342 -4.71 -15.34 -15.46
CA ASP A 342 -4.08 -16.62 -15.08
C ASP A 342 -4.05 -16.81 -13.54
N GLY A 343 -4.51 -15.82 -12.79
CA GLY A 343 -4.52 -15.82 -11.33
C GLY A 343 -3.15 -15.50 -10.70
N ASP A 344 -2.20 -15.00 -11.49
CA ASP A 344 -0.92 -14.49 -11.01
C ASP A 344 -0.99 -12.98 -10.78
N GLY A 345 -0.20 -12.47 -9.87
CA GLY A 345 -0.20 -11.06 -9.53
C GLY A 345 0.42 -10.75 -8.19
N GLU A 346 0.14 -9.55 -7.70
CA GLU A 346 0.77 -9.02 -6.50
C GLU A 346 -0.15 -8.06 -5.77
N PHE A 347 -0.14 -8.14 -4.44
CA PHE A 347 -0.75 -7.19 -3.53
C PHE A 347 0.29 -6.65 -2.57
N SER A 348 0.31 -5.34 -2.42
CA SER A 348 1.07 -4.62 -1.39
C SER A 348 0.11 -4.03 -0.36
N VAL A 349 0.63 -3.74 0.83
CA VAL A 349 -0.14 -3.05 1.88
C VAL A 349 -0.14 -1.55 1.62
N ALA A 350 -1.30 -0.91 1.59
CA ALA A 350 -1.44 0.52 1.29
C ALA A 350 -1.08 1.39 2.50
N ILE A 351 0.19 1.44 2.85
CA ILE A 351 0.76 2.31 3.88
C ILE A 351 1.67 3.37 3.27
N ARG A 352 2.13 4.33 4.08
CA ARG A 352 2.89 5.49 3.61
C ARG A 352 2.10 6.23 2.53
N SER A 353 0.84 6.53 2.82
CA SER A 353 -0.15 6.91 1.82
C SER A 353 -1.03 8.05 2.29
N GLY A 354 -1.70 8.67 1.34
CA GLY A 354 -2.68 9.73 1.57
C GLY A 354 -3.78 9.74 0.52
N VAL A 355 -4.88 10.40 0.85
CA VAL A 355 -5.99 10.70 -0.06
C VAL A 355 -6.12 12.20 -0.23
N PHE A 356 -6.42 12.66 -1.44
CA PHE A 356 -6.41 14.07 -1.82
C PHE A 356 -7.62 14.40 -2.68
N ASP A 357 -8.22 15.56 -2.40
CA ASP A 357 -9.32 16.15 -3.15
C ASP A 357 -9.15 17.68 -3.19
N GLY A 358 -8.91 18.22 -4.37
CA GLY A 358 -8.61 19.64 -4.53
C GLY A 358 -7.40 20.07 -3.69
N GLU A 359 -7.61 21.03 -2.81
CA GLU A 359 -6.58 21.62 -1.94
C GLU A 359 -6.44 20.90 -0.59
N ARG A 360 -7.20 19.84 -0.35
CA ARG A 360 -7.22 19.10 0.91
C ARG A 360 -6.70 17.68 0.74
N GLY A 361 -6.05 17.16 1.78
CA GLY A 361 -5.60 15.79 1.84
C GLY A 361 -5.59 15.24 3.26
N TRP A 362 -5.64 13.91 3.35
CA TRP A 362 -5.43 13.17 4.58
C TRP A 362 -4.24 12.24 4.43
N LEU A 363 -3.28 12.37 5.31
CA LEU A 363 -2.14 11.47 5.44
C LEU A 363 -2.37 10.51 6.60
N TYR A 364 -1.90 9.28 6.45
CA TYR A 364 -2.07 8.23 7.45
C TYR A 364 -0.75 7.54 7.78
N ALA A 365 -0.53 7.29 9.05
CA ALA A 365 0.51 6.37 9.52
C ALA A 365 0.09 5.74 10.85
N GLY A 366 0.65 4.58 11.16
CA GLY A 366 0.38 3.84 12.39
C GLY A 366 1.62 3.12 12.92
N CYS A 367 1.57 2.71 14.16
CA CYS A 367 2.61 1.90 14.81
C CYS A 367 2.02 0.77 15.62
N GLY A 368 2.80 -0.29 15.83
CA GLY A 368 2.38 -1.43 16.63
C GLY A 368 2.61 -1.18 18.11
N ILE A 369 1.59 -1.32 18.94
CA ILE A 369 1.72 -1.25 20.39
C ILE A 369 1.55 -2.63 21.03
N VAL A 370 2.42 -2.92 21.99
CA VAL A 370 2.45 -4.11 22.81
C VAL A 370 2.61 -3.72 24.27
N GLU A 371 2.63 -4.67 25.19
CA GLU A 371 2.95 -4.42 26.59
C GLU A 371 4.29 -3.68 26.72
N GLY A 372 4.28 -2.54 27.43
CA GLY A 372 5.46 -1.69 27.64
C GLY A 372 5.69 -0.63 26.55
N SER A 373 4.79 -0.46 25.57
CA SER A 373 4.85 0.66 24.63
C SER A 373 4.62 1.99 25.33
N ASP A 374 5.40 3.00 24.94
CA ASP A 374 5.33 4.38 25.44
C ASP A 374 4.65 5.30 24.42
N ALA A 375 3.67 6.09 24.87
CA ALA A 375 2.84 6.90 23.99
C ALA A 375 3.63 7.97 23.22
N ALA A 376 4.64 8.58 23.85
CA ALA A 376 5.45 9.63 23.21
C ALA A 376 6.42 9.03 22.18
N ALA A 377 7.01 7.89 22.49
CA ALA A 377 7.89 7.17 21.57
C ALA A 377 7.13 6.73 20.31
N GLU A 378 5.92 6.14 20.49
CA GLU A 378 5.08 5.69 19.38
C GLU A 378 4.54 6.86 18.54
N PHE A 379 4.24 8.01 19.17
CA PHE A 379 3.85 9.23 18.46
C PHE A 379 4.96 9.71 17.52
N ASN A 380 6.20 9.74 18.02
CA ASN A 380 7.38 10.13 17.25
C ASN A 380 7.69 9.12 16.12
N GLU A 381 7.47 7.83 16.36
CA GLU A 381 7.64 6.80 15.32
C GLU A 381 6.67 7.04 14.15
N ILE A 382 5.42 7.42 14.44
CA ILE A 382 4.43 7.76 13.40
C ILE A 382 4.90 8.99 12.60
N ASP A 383 5.44 10.03 13.24
CA ASP A 383 5.97 11.22 12.56
C ASP A 383 7.13 10.85 11.60
N LEU A 384 8.02 9.94 11.98
CA LEU A 384 9.05 9.42 11.07
C LEU A 384 8.45 8.69 9.86
N LYS A 385 7.40 7.89 10.09
CA LYS A 385 6.71 7.17 9.01
C LYS A 385 6.00 8.09 8.03
N LEU A 386 5.50 9.23 8.48
CA LEU A 386 4.85 10.24 7.64
C LEU A 386 5.84 10.93 6.68
N LYS A 387 7.13 11.03 7.02
CA LYS A 387 8.15 11.65 6.14
C LYS A 387 8.17 11.03 4.74
N THR A 388 7.88 9.74 4.61
CA THR A 388 7.86 9.08 3.30
C THR A 388 6.78 9.64 2.37
N ILE A 389 5.56 9.87 2.87
CA ILE A 389 4.50 10.45 2.03
C ILE A 389 4.67 11.98 1.91
N LEU A 390 5.21 12.63 2.91
CA LEU A 390 5.49 14.06 2.87
C LEU A 390 6.55 14.41 1.81
N SER A 391 7.53 13.55 1.57
CA SER A 391 8.51 13.75 0.49
C SER A 391 7.89 13.78 -0.92
N ALA A 392 6.64 13.33 -1.06
CA ALA A 392 5.90 13.46 -2.33
C ALA A 392 5.54 14.91 -2.70
N PHE A 393 5.63 15.84 -1.75
CA PHE A 393 5.35 17.27 -1.96
C PHE A 393 6.61 18.11 -2.16
N GLU A 394 7.77 17.51 -2.04
CA GLU A 394 9.07 18.13 -2.22
C GLU A 394 9.70 17.61 -3.52
N ALA A 395 10.29 18.50 -4.30
CA ALA A 395 11.13 18.05 -5.40
C ALA A 395 12.31 17.26 -4.80
N PRO A 396 12.66 16.07 -5.33
CA PRO A 396 13.87 15.38 -4.89
C PRO A 396 15.07 16.31 -5.01
N GLU A 397 15.98 16.27 -4.02
CA GLU A 397 17.27 16.93 -4.15
C GLU A 397 17.99 16.34 -5.36
N ASP A 398 18.52 17.18 -6.23
CA ASP A 398 19.38 16.72 -7.30
C ASP A 398 20.62 16.08 -6.64
N GLU A 399 20.66 14.74 -6.61
CA GLU A 399 21.90 14.02 -6.36
C GLU A 399 22.79 14.39 -7.55
N GLY A 400 23.64 15.43 -7.37
CA GLY A 400 24.59 15.84 -8.38
C GLY A 400 25.37 14.63 -8.84
N ASP A 401 25.43 14.43 -10.15
CA ASP A 401 26.27 13.41 -10.79
C ASP A 401 27.72 13.59 -10.23
N GLU A 402 28.11 12.73 -9.27
CA GLU A 402 29.51 12.51 -8.91
C GLU A 402 30.08 11.32 -9.69
#